data_b76f05df1e6606a64afbcbd56a678ea9
#
_entry.id   b76f05df1e6606a64afbcbd56a678ea9
#
_cell.length_a   1.000
_cell.length_b   1.000
_cell.length_c   1.000
_cell.angle_alpha   90.00
_cell.angle_beta   90.00
_cell.angle_gamma   90.00
#
_symmetry.space_group_name_H-M   'P 1'
#
loop_
_entity.id
_entity.type
_entity.pdbx_description
1 polymer ?
#
loop_
_entity_poly.entity_id
_entity_poly.type
_entity_poly.pdbx_seq_one_letter_code
_entity_poly.pdbx_strand_id
1 'polypeptide(L)'
;MKFNVSDQSLLDAKTPCLVTSLKTAKRICKNSGETKTLNQACRDFEDTKGEQIFVQLAGQVERILILGGLEKIEAADYRKAITTASQALVGLSIPSAAIDVTSFKVKGVDSDWLVESAMASLSHSSYQFNQYKSKASKKFQLKSAVFYVDALEKR
;
A
#
# COMPACT_ATOMS: atom_id res chain seq x y z
N MET A 1 10.43 13.36 1.70
CA MET A 1 9.52 12.49 0.92
C MET A 1 8.38 13.33 0.34
N LYS A 2 8.00 13.04 -0.89
CA LYS A 2 6.96 13.77 -1.59
C LYS A 2 5.66 12.97 -1.59
N PHE A 3 4.55 13.62 -1.25
CA PHE A 3 3.24 12.96 -1.20
C PHE A 3 2.27 13.59 -2.19
N ASN A 4 1.49 12.75 -2.87
CA ASN A 4 0.43 13.18 -3.78
C ASN A 4 -0.83 12.39 -3.48
N VAL A 5 -1.99 12.99 -3.76
CA VAL A 5 -3.29 12.33 -3.62
C VAL A 5 -3.92 12.26 -5.01
N SER A 6 -4.45 11.10 -5.38
CA SER A 6 -5.08 10.87 -6.67
C SER A 6 -6.48 10.30 -6.51
N ASP A 7 -7.42 10.79 -7.31
CA ASP A 7 -8.77 10.25 -7.40
C ASP A 7 -8.99 9.44 -8.69
N GLN A 8 -7.91 9.14 -9.40
CA GLN A 8 -7.98 8.33 -10.61
C GLN A 8 -8.23 6.86 -10.27
N SER A 9 -8.63 6.09 -11.28
CA SER A 9 -8.87 4.67 -11.11
C SER A 9 -7.58 3.90 -10.80
N LEU A 10 -7.64 3.00 -9.82
CA LEU A 10 -6.54 2.10 -9.51
C LEU A 10 -6.19 1.17 -10.66
N LEU A 11 -7.15 0.91 -11.56
CA LEU A 11 -6.91 0.07 -12.74
C LEU A 11 -5.89 0.70 -13.69
N ASP A 12 -5.74 2.02 -13.63
CA ASP A 12 -4.78 2.75 -14.45
C ASP A 12 -3.48 3.07 -13.70
N ALA A 13 -3.34 2.60 -12.47
CA ALA A 13 -2.16 2.88 -11.66
C ALA A 13 -0.90 2.27 -12.27
N LYS A 14 0.18 3.03 -12.21
CA LYS A 14 1.50 2.60 -12.64
C LYS A 14 2.47 2.90 -11.50
N THR A 15 2.97 1.87 -10.85
CA THR A 15 3.77 2.04 -9.65
C THR A 15 4.66 0.81 -9.41
N PRO A 16 5.85 1.00 -8.81
CA PRO A 16 6.67 -0.14 -8.39
C PRO A 16 6.03 -1.00 -7.31
N CYS A 17 5.20 -0.42 -6.45
CA CYS A 17 4.50 -1.18 -5.42
C CYS A 17 3.18 -0.50 -5.06
N LEU A 18 2.11 -1.29 -4.99
CA LEU A 18 0.78 -0.82 -4.56
C LEU A 18 0.38 -1.56 -3.29
N VAL A 19 -0.01 -0.81 -2.27
CA VAL A 19 -0.57 -1.37 -1.02
C VAL A 19 -2.08 -1.37 -1.14
N THR A 20 -2.71 -2.53 -0.99
CA THR A 20 -4.16 -2.66 -1.18
C THR A 20 -4.72 -3.90 -0.47
N SER A 21 -6.03 -4.12 -0.58
CA SER A 21 -6.71 -5.32 -0.07
C SER A 21 -6.69 -6.43 -1.11
N LEU A 22 -6.99 -7.66 -0.64
CA LEU A 22 -7.11 -8.82 -1.54
C LEU A 22 -8.21 -8.59 -2.58
N LYS A 23 -9.35 -8.01 -2.16
CA LYS A 23 -10.48 -7.73 -3.05
C LYS A 23 -10.07 -6.83 -4.21
N THR A 24 -9.39 -5.73 -3.92
CA THR A 24 -8.92 -4.79 -4.95
C THR A 24 -7.80 -5.40 -5.79
N ALA A 25 -6.91 -6.17 -5.17
CA ALA A 25 -5.85 -6.87 -5.90
C ALA A 25 -6.43 -7.83 -6.95
N LYS A 26 -7.51 -8.54 -6.61
CA LYS A 26 -8.20 -9.42 -7.56
C LYS A 26 -8.75 -8.64 -8.77
N ARG A 27 -9.30 -7.45 -8.53
CA ARG A 27 -9.82 -6.60 -9.61
C ARG A 27 -8.70 -6.12 -10.52
N ILE A 28 -7.59 -5.69 -9.96
CA ILE A 28 -6.43 -5.21 -10.71
C ILE A 28 -5.85 -6.34 -11.56
N CYS A 29 -5.67 -7.52 -10.99
CA CYS A 29 -5.10 -8.66 -11.69
C CYS A 29 -6.05 -9.19 -12.77
N LYS A 30 -7.35 -9.12 -12.57
CA LYS A 30 -8.33 -9.47 -13.59
C LYS A 30 -8.21 -8.54 -14.79
N ASN A 31 -8.06 -7.24 -14.52
CA ASN A 31 -7.91 -6.24 -15.58
C ASN A 31 -6.61 -6.42 -16.37
N SER A 32 -5.53 -6.82 -15.72
CA SER A 32 -4.21 -6.97 -16.34
C SER A 32 -3.92 -8.39 -16.85
N GLY A 33 -4.86 -9.34 -16.66
CA GLY A 33 -4.67 -10.72 -17.08
C GLY A 33 -3.75 -11.54 -16.19
N GLU A 34 -3.59 -11.15 -14.93
CA GLU A 34 -2.67 -11.78 -13.98
C GLU A 34 -3.37 -12.53 -12.84
N THR A 35 -4.65 -12.88 -13.03
CA THR A 35 -5.44 -13.59 -12.00
C THR A 35 -4.78 -14.89 -11.55
N LYS A 36 -4.20 -15.65 -12.48
CA LYS A 36 -3.56 -16.92 -12.18
C LYS A 36 -2.34 -16.73 -11.28
N THR A 37 -1.53 -15.72 -11.56
CA THR A 37 -0.36 -15.39 -10.76
C THR A 37 -0.78 -15.01 -9.34
N LEU A 38 -1.81 -14.19 -9.21
CA LEU A 38 -2.32 -13.78 -7.90
C LEU A 38 -2.86 -14.97 -7.11
N ASN A 39 -3.65 -15.83 -7.74
CA ASN A 39 -4.24 -16.98 -7.07
C ASN A 39 -3.18 -17.96 -6.57
N GLN A 40 -2.13 -18.17 -7.33
CA GLN A 40 -1.02 -19.03 -6.92
C GLN A 40 -0.27 -18.43 -5.71
N ALA A 41 0.01 -17.13 -5.77
CA ALA A 41 0.72 -16.43 -4.70
C ALA A 41 -0.08 -16.41 -3.40
N CYS A 42 -1.41 -16.26 -3.50
CA CYS A 42 -2.28 -16.11 -2.34
C CYS A 42 -2.94 -17.42 -1.88
N ARG A 43 -2.46 -18.57 -2.37
CA ARG A 43 -3.07 -19.86 -2.03
C ARG A 43 -3.21 -20.06 -0.53
N ASP A 44 -2.16 -19.72 0.23
CA ASP A 44 -2.12 -19.92 1.68
C ASP A 44 -2.31 -18.63 2.46
N PHE A 45 -2.66 -17.54 1.78
CA PHE A 45 -2.87 -16.25 2.42
C PHE A 45 -4.24 -16.21 3.11
N GLU A 46 -4.23 -15.91 4.40
CA GLU A 46 -5.45 -15.70 5.17
C GLU A 46 -5.74 -14.20 5.21
N ASP A 47 -6.95 -13.80 4.81
CA ASP A 47 -7.37 -12.40 4.78
C ASP A 47 -7.83 -11.97 6.18
N THR A 48 -6.90 -11.96 7.12
CA THR A 48 -7.14 -11.59 8.52
C THR A 48 -6.19 -10.48 8.97
N LYS A 49 -6.55 -9.80 10.05
CA LYS A 49 -5.76 -8.70 10.60
C LYS A 49 -4.33 -9.14 10.88
N GLY A 50 -3.38 -8.32 10.47
CA GLY A 50 -1.96 -8.55 10.70
C GLY A 50 -1.28 -9.37 9.62
N GLU A 51 -2.03 -10.00 8.75
CA GLU A 51 -1.47 -10.77 7.64
C GLU A 51 -1.13 -9.85 6.48
N GLN A 52 -0.01 -10.13 5.82
CA GLN A 52 0.37 -9.42 4.61
C GLN A 52 1.18 -10.32 3.69
N ILE A 53 1.12 -10.02 2.40
CA ILE A 53 1.87 -10.78 1.40
C ILE A 53 2.27 -9.87 0.24
N PHE A 54 3.50 -10.04 -0.25
CA PHE A 54 3.94 -9.41 -1.49
C PHE A 54 3.66 -10.33 -2.67
N VAL A 55 3.11 -9.77 -3.74
CA VAL A 55 2.90 -10.50 -4.99
C VAL A 55 3.60 -9.77 -6.12
N GLN A 56 4.52 -10.45 -6.79
CA GLN A 56 5.24 -9.92 -7.93
C GLN A 56 4.37 -10.04 -9.18
N LEU A 57 4.24 -8.94 -9.92
CA LEU A 57 3.45 -8.89 -11.15
C LEU A 57 4.31 -8.43 -12.33
N ALA A 58 3.80 -8.60 -13.54
CA ALA A 58 4.50 -8.21 -14.77
C ALA A 58 3.89 -6.99 -15.45
N GLY A 59 2.83 -6.40 -14.89
CA GLY A 59 2.11 -5.28 -15.50
C GLY A 59 2.61 -3.92 -15.04
N GLN A 60 1.73 -2.91 -15.16
CA GLN A 60 2.03 -1.54 -14.76
C GLN A 60 2.26 -1.42 -13.25
N VAL A 61 1.59 -2.25 -12.47
CA VAL A 61 1.89 -2.42 -11.05
C VAL A 61 2.86 -3.58 -10.96
N GLU A 62 4.10 -3.28 -10.58
CA GLU A 62 5.16 -4.30 -10.57
C GLU A 62 5.06 -5.23 -9.38
N ARG A 63 4.48 -4.76 -8.29
CA ARG A 63 4.35 -5.52 -7.05
C ARG A 63 3.14 -5.03 -6.27
N ILE A 64 2.42 -5.94 -5.64
CA ILE A 64 1.33 -5.59 -4.73
C ILE A 64 1.68 -6.08 -3.33
N LEU A 65 1.51 -5.21 -2.35
CA LEU A 65 1.52 -5.59 -0.94
C LEU A 65 0.06 -5.69 -0.50
N ILE A 66 -0.40 -6.90 -0.27
CA ILE A 66 -1.77 -7.17 0.14
C ILE A 66 -1.82 -7.24 1.65
N LEU A 67 -2.70 -6.43 2.26
CA LEU A 67 -2.94 -6.43 3.69
C LEU A 67 -4.26 -7.13 3.98
N GLY A 68 -4.29 -7.96 5.01
CA GLY A 68 -5.47 -8.71 5.38
C GLY A 68 -6.38 -7.97 6.36
N GLY A 69 -7.66 -8.34 6.36
CA GLY A 69 -8.62 -7.91 7.37
C GLY A 69 -8.99 -6.45 7.36
N LEU A 70 -9.08 -5.82 6.17
CA LEU A 70 -9.32 -4.37 6.05
C LEU A 70 -10.79 -3.95 5.98
N GLU A 71 -11.72 -4.91 5.99
CA GLU A 71 -13.15 -4.62 5.77
C GLU A 71 -13.82 -3.89 6.94
N LYS A 72 -13.45 -4.22 8.16
CA LYS A 72 -14.01 -3.61 9.38
C LYS A 72 -12.90 -3.50 10.41
N ILE A 73 -12.27 -2.34 10.48
CA ILE A 73 -11.17 -2.15 11.41
C ILE A 73 -11.35 -0.86 12.22
N GLU A 74 -10.75 -0.84 13.38
CA GLU A 74 -10.69 0.33 14.24
C GLU A 74 -9.49 1.20 13.85
N ALA A 75 -9.48 2.44 14.33
CA ALA A 75 -8.38 3.37 14.06
C ALA A 75 -7.01 2.82 14.51
N ALA A 76 -6.99 2.13 15.66
CA ALA A 76 -5.76 1.52 16.16
C ALA A 76 -5.24 0.41 15.24
N ASP A 77 -6.15 -0.40 14.68
CA ASP A 77 -5.80 -1.45 13.72
C ASP A 77 -5.24 -0.85 12.43
N TYR A 78 -5.84 0.24 11.98
CA TYR A 78 -5.36 0.96 10.80
C TYR A 78 -3.93 1.46 11.01
N ARG A 79 -3.66 2.08 12.16
CA ARG A 79 -2.32 2.58 12.47
C ARG A 79 -1.28 1.46 12.47
N LYS A 80 -1.62 0.30 13.02
CA LYS A 80 -0.73 -0.87 13.02
C LYS A 80 -0.49 -1.36 11.61
N ALA A 81 -1.56 -1.50 10.81
CA ALA A 81 -1.47 -1.99 9.43
C ALA A 81 -0.62 -1.04 8.57
N ILE A 82 -0.88 0.26 8.66
CA ILE A 82 -0.14 1.24 7.86
C ILE A 82 1.32 1.36 8.30
N THR A 83 1.61 1.20 9.59
CA THR A 83 2.98 1.19 10.10
C THR A 83 3.74 -0.01 9.55
N THR A 84 3.13 -1.19 9.61
CA THR A 84 3.75 -2.42 9.08
C THR A 84 3.99 -2.28 7.58
N ALA A 85 3.01 -1.77 6.84
CA ALA A 85 3.14 -1.55 5.40
C ALA A 85 4.24 -0.52 5.09
N SER A 86 4.30 0.57 5.87
CA SER A 86 5.32 1.60 5.69
C SER A 86 6.72 1.06 5.89
N GLN A 87 6.92 0.26 6.94
CA GLN A 87 8.20 -0.40 7.21
C GLN A 87 8.60 -1.33 6.07
N ALA A 88 7.63 -2.09 5.55
CA ALA A 88 7.88 -2.98 4.42
C ALA A 88 8.27 -2.19 3.17
N LEU A 89 7.60 -1.08 2.90
CA LEU A 89 7.87 -0.25 1.71
C LEU A 89 9.26 0.39 1.78
N VAL A 90 9.63 0.96 2.92
CA VAL A 90 10.94 1.62 3.03
C VAL A 90 12.09 0.62 3.00
N GLY A 91 11.81 -0.66 3.29
CA GLY A 91 12.78 -1.73 3.17
C GLY A 91 13.01 -2.20 1.75
N LEU A 92 12.16 -1.81 0.80
CA LEU A 92 12.30 -2.15 -0.61
C LEU A 92 13.19 -1.11 -1.31
N SER A 93 13.90 -1.55 -2.34
CA SER A 93 14.72 -0.66 -3.16
C SER A 93 13.88 -0.07 -4.28
N ILE A 94 12.88 0.73 -3.92
CA ILE A 94 11.96 1.36 -4.88
C ILE A 94 11.90 2.87 -4.65
N PRO A 95 11.78 3.68 -5.72
CA PRO A 95 11.73 5.13 -5.59
C PRO A 95 10.35 5.65 -5.18
N SER A 96 9.28 4.92 -5.47
CA SER A 96 7.93 5.37 -5.22
C SER A 96 7.01 4.20 -4.89
N ALA A 97 5.89 4.52 -4.26
CA ALA A 97 4.86 3.54 -3.93
C ALA A 97 3.48 4.19 -4.04
N ALA A 98 2.45 3.37 -4.16
CA ALA A 98 1.07 3.81 -4.13
C ALA A 98 0.34 3.10 -2.99
N ILE A 99 -0.56 3.82 -2.33
CA ILE A 99 -1.37 3.27 -1.25
C ILE A 99 -2.84 3.47 -1.60
N ASP A 100 -3.57 2.37 -1.66
CA ASP A 100 -5.01 2.38 -1.91
C ASP A 100 -5.75 2.62 -0.60
N VAL A 101 -6.05 3.89 -0.33
CA VAL A 101 -6.76 4.28 0.91
C VAL A 101 -8.20 3.76 0.89
N THR A 102 -8.78 3.54 -0.29
CA THR A 102 -10.16 3.06 -0.42
C THR A 102 -10.36 1.65 0.12
N SER A 103 -9.29 0.86 0.22
CA SER A 103 -9.34 -0.51 0.74
C SER A 103 -9.53 -0.57 2.26
N PHE A 104 -9.24 0.51 2.97
CA PHE A 104 -9.31 0.54 4.43
C PHE A 104 -10.68 1.03 4.87
N LYS A 105 -11.50 0.12 5.41
CA LYS A 105 -12.82 0.45 5.94
C LYS A 105 -12.72 0.68 7.44
N VAL A 106 -12.30 1.89 7.80
CA VAL A 106 -12.04 2.29 9.20
C VAL A 106 -13.24 3.04 9.76
N LYS A 107 -13.72 2.59 10.90
CA LYS A 107 -14.90 3.16 11.54
C LYS A 107 -14.61 4.55 12.11
N GLY A 108 -15.48 5.50 11.79
CA GLY A 108 -15.48 6.82 12.42
C GLY A 108 -14.45 7.81 11.90
N VAL A 109 -13.76 7.51 10.80
CA VAL A 109 -12.76 8.42 10.21
C VAL A 109 -13.04 8.63 8.73
N ASP A 110 -12.53 9.74 8.18
CA ASP A 110 -12.65 10.06 6.77
C ASP A 110 -11.36 9.75 6.01
N SER A 111 -11.38 9.94 4.69
CA SER A 111 -10.21 9.66 3.87
C SER A 111 -9.06 10.62 4.15
N ASP A 112 -9.35 11.86 4.53
CA ASP A 112 -8.29 12.82 4.89
C ASP A 112 -7.48 12.33 6.09
N TRP A 113 -8.17 11.81 7.11
CA TRP A 113 -7.51 11.24 8.29
C TRP A 113 -6.65 10.03 7.91
N LEU A 114 -7.18 9.16 7.04
CA LEU A 114 -6.44 7.97 6.58
C LEU A 114 -5.16 8.37 5.85
N VAL A 115 -5.24 9.38 4.97
CA VAL A 115 -4.09 9.86 4.21
C VAL A 115 -3.06 10.51 5.13
N GLU A 116 -3.51 11.39 6.04
CA GLU A 116 -2.60 12.07 6.97
C GLU A 116 -1.86 11.09 7.88
N SER A 117 -2.58 10.08 8.38
CA SER A 117 -1.98 9.04 9.22
C SER A 117 -0.95 8.21 8.44
N ALA A 118 -1.24 7.91 7.17
CA ALA A 118 -0.31 7.18 6.33
C ALA A 118 0.93 8.01 5.99
N MET A 119 0.76 9.30 5.71
CA MET A 119 1.89 10.21 5.49
C MET A 119 2.83 10.24 6.69
N ALA A 120 2.26 10.39 7.88
CA ALA A 120 3.04 10.42 9.13
C ALA A 120 3.79 9.11 9.32
N SER A 121 3.15 7.98 9.07
CA SER A 121 3.75 6.67 9.23
C SER A 121 4.89 6.43 8.24
N LEU A 122 4.71 6.81 6.98
CA LEU A 122 5.74 6.68 5.95
C LEU A 122 6.94 7.58 6.27
N SER A 123 6.69 8.82 6.68
CA SER A 123 7.76 9.76 7.04
C SER A 123 8.58 9.23 8.22
N HIS A 124 7.90 8.74 9.24
CA HIS A 124 8.55 8.19 10.43
C HIS A 124 9.37 6.93 10.10
N SER A 125 8.80 6.00 9.35
CA SER A 125 9.48 4.78 8.94
C SER A 125 10.68 5.06 8.06
N SER A 126 10.56 6.02 7.14
CA SER A 126 11.66 6.44 6.28
C SER A 126 12.80 7.06 7.08
N TYR A 127 12.46 7.91 8.05
CA TYR A 127 13.44 8.54 8.92
C TYR A 127 14.21 7.49 9.74
N GLN A 128 13.49 6.57 10.38
CA GLN A 128 14.12 5.50 11.17
C GLN A 128 15.01 4.60 10.32
N PHE A 129 14.54 4.22 9.15
CA PHE A 129 15.29 3.38 8.22
C PHE A 129 16.63 4.04 7.85
N ASN A 130 16.59 5.33 7.54
CA ASN A 130 17.79 6.07 7.11
C ASN A 130 18.81 6.22 8.25
N GLN A 131 18.36 6.26 9.50
CA GLN A 131 19.26 6.34 10.66
C GLN A 131 20.11 5.11 10.86
N TYR A 132 19.56 3.94 10.57
CA TYR A 132 20.23 2.65 10.80
C TYR A 132 20.88 2.08 9.55
N LYS A 133 20.71 2.73 8.41
CA LYS A 133 21.24 2.25 7.15
C LYS A 133 22.69 2.68 6.97
N SER A 134 23.57 1.73 6.56
CA SER A 134 24.95 2.07 6.25
C SER A 134 25.02 2.93 4.98
N LYS A 135 26.06 3.77 4.87
CA LYS A 135 26.23 4.68 3.74
C LYS A 135 26.27 3.94 2.40
N ALA A 136 26.76 2.70 2.38
CA ALA A 136 26.90 1.92 1.16
C ALA A 136 25.56 1.43 0.58
N SER A 137 24.47 1.43 1.34
CA SER A 137 23.19 0.90 0.90
C SER A 137 22.17 1.97 0.51
N LYS A 138 22.58 3.19 0.26
CA LYS A 138 21.66 4.32 -0.03
C LYS A 138 21.25 4.45 -1.49
N LYS A 139 21.36 3.40 -2.31
CA LYS A 139 21.09 3.51 -3.74
C LYS A 139 19.63 3.83 -4.08
N PHE A 140 18.67 3.29 -3.33
CA PHE A 140 17.26 3.51 -3.60
C PHE A 140 16.54 3.77 -2.29
N GLN A 141 16.08 4.98 -2.13
CA GLN A 141 15.23 5.36 -1.01
C GLN A 141 13.85 5.67 -1.55
N LEU A 142 12.83 5.33 -0.78
CA LEU A 142 11.47 5.71 -1.12
C LEU A 142 11.39 7.24 -1.07
N LYS A 143 11.16 7.87 -2.22
CA LYS A 143 11.17 9.33 -2.37
C LYS A 143 9.78 9.93 -2.47
N SER A 144 8.79 9.14 -2.88
CA SER A 144 7.44 9.64 -3.05
C SER A 144 6.40 8.55 -2.81
N ALA A 145 5.19 8.96 -2.48
CA ALA A 145 4.06 8.07 -2.34
C ALA A 145 2.81 8.76 -2.89
N VAL A 146 1.95 7.99 -3.53
CA VAL A 146 0.66 8.45 -4.04
C VAL A 146 -0.44 7.73 -3.28
N PHE A 147 -1.41 8.50 -2.77
CA PHE A 147 -2.56 7.95 -2.05
C PHE A 147 -3.77 8.01 -2.96
N TYR A 148 -4.33 6.85 -3.30
CA TYR A 148 -5.53 6.74 -4.11
C TYR A 148 -6.74 6.80 -3.21
N VAL A 149 -7.59 7.80 -3.42
CA VAL A 149 -8.81 8.03 -2.64
C VAL A 149 -10.03 7.87 -3.55
N ASP A 150 -11.15 7.48 -2.95
CA ASP A 150 -12.41 7.37 -3.69
C ASP A 150 -12.88 8.77 -4.09
N ALA A 151 -13.10 8.99 -5.40
CA ALA A 151 -13.57 10.26 -5.91
C ALA A 151 -14.90 10.68 -5.30
N LEU A 152 -15.75 9.74 -4.92
CA LEU A 152 -17.04 10.04 -4.30
C LEU A 152 -16.92 10.67 -2.92
N GLU A 153 -15.86 10.38 -2.20
CA GLU A 153 -15.62 10.92 -0.86
C GLU A 153 -15.15 12.38 -0.88
N LYS A 154 -14.74 12.87 -2.03
CA LYS A 154 -14.29 14.27 -2.19
C LYS A 154 -15.43 15.27 -2.26
N ARG A 155 -16.64 14.81 -2.34
CA ARG A 155 -17.81 15.64 -2.40
C ARG A 155 -18.27 16.01 -1.00
#